data_24514f8311a1025b1cd2fae5320dc21e
#
_entry.id   24514f8311a1025b1cd2fae5320dc21e
#
_cell.length_a   1.000
_cell.length_b   1.000
_cell.length_c   1.000
_cell.angle_alpha   90.00
_cell.angle_beta   90.00
_cell.angle_gamma   90.00
#
_symmetry.space_group_name_H-M   'P 1'
#
loop_
_entity.id
_entity.type
_entity.pdbx_description
1 polymer ?
#
loop_
_entity_poly.entity_id
_entity_poly.type
_entity_poly.pdbx_seq_one_letter_code
_entity_poly.pdbx_strand_id
1 'polypeptide(L)'
;MKRFECRAILFDLDGVLVDSTRHIEQQWRSWALSKGLSPEPFLRVCHGRRALETIRLAAPELNAEVEIAAFKPDPVSELDALAPIEGAGRLLQLLPPGSWAVATSGSRAAATARLRGAGLPEPAVLICAEDVVRGKPDPDVYLTAARRLKVIPAECTVVEDAPAGIEAARAAGMRVLALTTTHPASMLHADAFAPSLASVHLGRIDPGVREPPWLELLVVD
;
A
#
# COMPACT_ATOMS: atom_id res chain seq x y z
N MET A 1 21.03 11.21 -1.68
CA MET A 1 19.94 11.76 -0.82
C MET A 1 18.88 12.45 -1.66
N LYS A 2 17.63 12.06 -1.57
CA LYS A 2 16.47 12.65 -2.26
C LYS A 2 15.53 13.28 -1.24
N ARG A 3 14.87 14.37 -1.60
CA ARG A 3 14.00 15.14 -0.70
C ARG A 3 12.58 15.27 -1.27
N PHE A 4 11.59 15.03 -0.42
CA PHE A 4 10.18 15.28 -0.70
C PHE A 4 9.64 16.31 0.29
N GLU A 5 8.87 17.26 -0.22
CA GLU A 5 8.07 18.18 0.58
C GLU A 5 6.61 17.86 0.32
N CYS A 6 5.85 17.58 1.36
CA CYS A 6 4.43 17.21 1.26
C CYS A 6 3.66 17.60 2.52
N ARG A 7 2.34 17.66 2.44
CA ARG A 7 1.47 17.82 3.61
C ARG A 7 0.92 16.49 4.13
N ALA A 8 0.87 15.49 3.26
CA ALA A 8 0.45 14.15 3.66
C ALA A 8 1.29 13.07 3.00
N ILE A 9 1.47 11.97 3.75
CA ILE A 9 2.07 10.74 3.25
C ILE A 9 0.98 9.68 3.20
N LEU A 10 0.79 9.10 2.02
CA LEU A 10 -0.15 8.01 1.80
C LEU A 10 0.64 6.72 1.63
N PHE A 11 0.52 5.82 2.58
CA PHE A 11 1.22 4.54 2.56
C PHE A 11 0.32 3.46 1.93
N ASP A 12 0.86 2.67 1.00
CA ASP A 12 0.31 1.33 0.84
C ASP A 12 0.58 0.51 2.12
N LEU A 13 -0.03 -0.66 2.24
CA LEU A 13 0.11 -1.49 3.43
C LEU A 13 1.11 -2.62 3.20
N ASP A 14 0.79 -3.46 2.22
CA ASP A 14 1.47 -4.73 1.97
C ASP A 14 2.79 -4.50 1.24
N GLY A 15 3.92 -4.92 1.83
CA GLY A 15 5.25 -4.62 1.30
C GLY A 15 5.76 -3.20 1.58
N VAL A 16 4.92 -2.31 2.15
CA VAL A 16 5.31 -0.93 2.53
C VAL A 16 5.37 -0.76 4.04
N LEU A 17 4.30 -1.07 4.75
CA LEU A 17 4.25 -0.99 6.21
C LEU A 17 4.40 -2.36 6.86
N VAL A 18 3.88 -3.40 6.22
CA VAL A 18 3.83 -4.78 6.72
C VAL A 18 4.51 -5.72 5.73
N ASP A 19 5.40 -6.57 6.20
CA ASP A 19 6.01 -7.64 5.41
C ASP A 19 5.03 -8.82 5.28
N SER A 20 4.12 -8.69 4.34
CA SER A 20 3.06 -9.65 4.04
C SER A 20 3.22 -10.34 2.67
N THR A 21 4.29 -10.05 1.95
CA THR A 21 4.50 -10.53 0.57
C THR A 21 4.39 -12.05 0.46
N ARG A 22 5.13 -12.78 1.31
CA ARG A 22 5.11 -14.25 1.31
C ARG A 22 3.73 -14.81 1.64
N HIS A 23 3.02 -14.18 2.58
CA HIS A 23 1.69 -14.57 3.00
C HIS A 23 0.68 -14.42 1.85
N ILE A 24 0.70 -13.28 1.16
CA ILE A 24 -0.15 -13.01 -0.02
C ILE A 24 0.14 -14.03 -1.14
N GLU A 25 1.42 -14.28 -1.43
CA GLU A 25 1.79 -15.27 -2.45
C GLU A 25 1.33 -16.68 -2.09
N GLN A 26 1.46 -17.09 -0.83
CA GLN A 26 1.01 -18.40 -0.37
C GLN A 26 -0.50 -18.54 -0.48
N GLN A 27 -1.26 -17.52 -0.15
CA GLN A 27 -2.71 -17.47 -0.30
C GLN A 27 -3.10 -17.66 -1.77
N TRP A 28 -2.47 -16.94 -2.70
CA TRP A 28 -2.73 -17.09 -4.13
C TRP A 28 -2.33 -18.46 -4.66
N ARG A 29 -1.19 -19.04 -4.20
CA ARG A 29 -0.78 -20.40 -4.56
C ARG A 29 -1.82 -21.42 -4.12
N SER A 30 -2.23 -21.36 -2.87
CA SER A 30 -3.21 -22.29 -2.30
C SER A 30 -4.55 -22.17 -3.03
N TRP A 31 -5.02 -20.95 -3.29
CA TRP A 31 -6.27 -20.73 -3.99
C TRP A 31 -6.21 -21.24 -5.45
N ALA A 32 -5.18 -20.89 -6.22
CA ALA A 32 -5.04 -21.35 -7.60
C ALA A 32 -5.00 -22.88 -7.69
N LEU A 33 -4.21 -23.53 -6.84
CA LEU A 33 -4.13 -25.00 -6.79
C LEU A 33 -5.47 -25.64 -6.42
N SER A 34 -6.24 -25.04 -5.52
CA SER A 34 -7.59 -25.54 -5.17
C SER A 34 -8.57 -25.50 -6.34
N LYS A 35 -8.30 -24.66 -7.34
CA LYS A 35 -9.06 -24.53 -8.59
C LYS A 35 -8.48 -25.35 -9.74
N GLY A 36 -7.39 -26.07 -9.52
CA GLY A 36 -6.66 -26.81 -10.57
C GLY A 36 -5.92 -25.87 -11.55
N LEU A 37 -5.62 -24.64 -11.12
CA LEU A 37 -4.94 -23.63 -11.92
C LEU A 37 -3.45 -23.53 -11.56
N SER A 38 -2.62 -23.05 -12.52
CA SER A 38 -1.23 -22.68 -12.25
C SER A 38 -1.18 -21.40 -11.41
N PRO A 39 -0.38 -21.33 -10.33
CA PRO A 39 -0.24 -20.13 -9.52
C PRO A 39 0.49 -18.96 -10.20
N GLU A 40 1.40 -19.23 -11.13
CA GLU A 40 2.32 -18.25 -11.69
C GLU A 40 1.64 -17.02 -12.33
N PRO A 41 0.52 -17.13 -13.07
CA PRO A 41 -0.18 -15.96 -13.60
C PRO A 41 -0.65 -15.00 -12.50
N PHE A 42 -1.13 -15.55 -11.37
CA PHE A 42 -1.62 -14.76 -10.24
C PHE A 42 -0.48 -14.05 -9.51
N LEU A 43 0.62 -14.76 -9.24
CA LEU A 43 1.78 -14.22 -8.55
C LEU A 43 2.45 -13.07 -9.30
N ARG A 44 2.36 -13.05 -10.63
CA ARG A 44 2.88 -11.95 -11.44
C ARG A 44 2.10 -10.65 -11.30
N VAL A 45 0.84 -10.69 -10.87
CA VAL A 45 -0.05 -9.54 -10.90
C VAL A 45 -0.75 -9.21 -9.57
N CYS A 46 -0.61 -10.05 -8.54
CA CYS A 46 -1.38 -9.90 -7.30
C CYS A 46 -0.94 -8.72 -6.43
N HIS A 47 0.34 -8.33 -6.48
CA HIS A 47 0.84 -7.26 -5.64
C HIS A 47 0.27 -5.90 -6.06
N GLY A 48 -0.21 -5.15 -5.08
CA GLY A 48 -0.81 -3.85 -5.27
C GLY A 48 -2.23 -3.84 -5.86
N ARG A 49 -2.82 -5.01 -6.19
CA ARG A 49 -4.17 -5.12 -6.78
C ARG A 49 -5.17 -5.77 -5.83
N ARG A 50 -6.46 -5.43 -6.01
CA ARG A 50 -7.53 -6.17 -5.35
C ARG A 50 -7.63 -7.58 -5.96
N ALA A 51 -8.11 -8.52 -5.16
CA ALA A 51 -8.25 -9.90 -5.61
C ALA A 51 -9.18 -10.01 -6.85
N LEU A 52 -10.19 -9.16 -6.96
CA LEU A 52 -11.07 -9.09 -8.13
C LEU A 52 -10.29 -8.80 -9.43
N GLU A 53 -9.45 -7.76 -9.43
CA GLU A 53 -8.63 -7.41 -10.59
C GLU A 53 -7.57 -8.47 -10.88
N THR A 54 -7.01 -9.07 -9.83
CA THR A 54 -6.03 -10.16 -9.98
C THR A 54 -6.65 -11.36 -10.70
N ILE A 55 -7.86 -11.79 -10.31
CA ILE A 55 -8.56 -12.91 -10.98
C ILE A 55 -8.89 -12.56 -12.42
N ARG A 56 -9.44 -11.36 -12.66
CA ARG A 56 -9.79 -10.92 -14.04
C ARG A 56 -8.59 -10.90 -14.99
N LEU A 57 -7.40 -10.58 -14.47
CA LEU A 57 -6.17 -10.53 -15.27
C LEU A 57 -5.52 -11.90 -15.44
N ALA A 58 -5.49 -12.72 -14.39
CA ALA A 58 -4.76 -13.98 -14.38
C ALA A 58 -5.58 -15.17 -14.90
N ALA A 59 -6.92 -15.10 -14.80
CA ALA A 59 -7.86 -16.14 -15.22
C ALA A 59 -9.14 -15.50 -15.80
N PRO A 60 -9.07 -14.85 -16.96
CA PRO A 60 -10.21 -14.13 -17.56
C PRO A 60 -11.39 -15.04 -17.93
N GLU A 61 -11.18 -16.35 -17.98
CA GLU A 61 -12.23 -17.35 -18.21
C GLU A 61 -13.11 -17.60 -16.98
N LEU A 62 -12.67 -17.18 -15.76
CA LEU A 62 -13.44 -17.32 -14.54
C LEU A 62 -14.39 -16.13 -14.32
N ASN A 63 -15.50 -16.38 -13.65
CA ASN A 63 -16.33 -15.29 -13.13
C ASN A 63 -15.71 -14.76 -11.83
N ALA A 64 -14.96 -13.66 -11.94
CA ALA A 64 -14.20 -13.11 -10.83
C ALA A 64 -15.09 -12.70 -9.64
N GLU A 65 -16.33 -12.25 -9.87
CA GLU A 65 -17.28 -11.88 -8.82
C GLU A 65 -17.71 -13.10 -8.00
N VAL A 66 -17.95 -14.22 -8.67
CA VAL A 66 -18.29 -15.50 -8.01
C VAL A 66 -17.09 -16.01 -7.21
N GLU A 67 -15.90 -15.93 -7.79
CA GLU A 67 -14.69 -16.42 -7.16
C GLU A 67 -14.31 -15.58 -5.92
N ILE A 68 -14.47 -14.27 -5.98
CA ILE A 68 -14.25 -13.38 -4.83
C ILE A 68 -15.21 -13.67 -3.69
N ALA A 69 -16.48 -13.93 -3.98
CA ALA A 69 -17.46 -14.28 -2.95
C ALA A 69 -17.09 -15.59 -2.21
N ALA A 70 -16.38 -16.49 -2.91
CA ALA A 70 -15.87 -17.75 -2.34
C ALA A 70 -14.45 -17.63 -1.78
N PHE A 71 -13.75 -16.54 -2.04
CA PHE A 71 -12.38 -16.31 -1.59
C PHE A 71 -12.37 -16.05 -0.08
N LYS A 72 -11.92 -17.03 0.67
CA LYS A 72 -11.79 -16.90 2.12
C LYS A 72 -10.44 -16.25 2.43
N PRO A 73 -10.43 -15.11 3.14
CA PRO A 73 -9.17 -14.59 3.68
C PRO A 73 -8.58 -15.61 4.64
N ASP A 74 -7.26 -15.63 4.76
CA ASP A 74 -6.56 -16.48 5.70
C ASP A 74 -7.04 -16.21 7.14
N PRO A 75 -7.02 -17.24 8.00
CA PRO A 75 -7.38 -17.07 9.40
C PRO A 75 -6.56 -15.94 10.05
N VAL A 76 -7.21 -15.15 10.87
CA VAL A 76 -6.57 -14.05 11.63
C VAL A 76 -5.35 -14.54 12.42
N SER A 77 -5.35 -15.81 12.86
CA SER A 77 -4.23 -16.46 13.56
C SER A 77 -2.93 -16.53 12.74
N GLU A 78 -2.99 -16.52 11.41
CA GLU A 78 -1.80 -16.51 10.57
C GLU A 78 -1.23 -15.10 10.37
N LEU A 79 -2.02 -14.07 10.69
CA LEU A 79 -1.64 -12.66 10.59
C LEU A 79 -0.97 -12.13 11.87
N ASP A 80 -1.07 -12.85 12.97
CA ASP A 80 -0.53 -12.44 14.29
C ASP A 80 1.01 -12.44 14.36
N ALA A 81 1.70 -12.97 13.33
CA ALA A 81 3.17 -13.06 13.28
C ALA A 81 3.80 -12.21 12.16
N LEU A 82 3.04 -11.30 11.53
CA LEU A 82 3.58 -10.44 10.50
C LEU A 82 4.51 -9.38 11.09
N ALA A 83 5.68 -9.23 10.49
CA ALA A 83 6.63 -8.20 10.90
C ALA A 83 6.31 -6.86 10.21
N PRO A 84 6.55 -5.72 10.87
CA PRO A 84 6.56 -4.44 10.19
C PRO A 84 7.77 -4.35 9.24
N ILE A 85 7.61 -3.66 8.12
CA ILE A 85 8.76 -3.26 7.29
C ILE A 85 9.71 -2.42 8.14
N GLU A 86 11.01 -2.67 7.98
CA GLU A 86 12.04 -1.99 8.76
C GLU A 86 11.90 -0.46 8.66
N GLY A 87 11.83 0.21 9.82
CA GLY A 87 11.63 1.65 9.92
C GLY A 87 10.17 2.11 9.96
N ALA A 88 9.18 1.25 9.64
CA ALA A 88 7.76 1.64 9.60
C ALA A 88 7.27 2.19 10.94
N GLY A 89 7.44 1.44 12.03
CA GLY A 89 6.98 1.87 13.36
C GLY A 89 7.63 3.18 13.81
N ARG A 90 8.94 3.33 13.58
CA ARG A 90 9.66 4.58 13.88
C ARG A 90 9.13 5.76 13.10
N LEU A 91 8.93 5.61 11.78
CA LEU A 91 8.45 6.71 10.95
C LEU A 91 7.04 7.12 11.35
N LEU A 92 6.12 6.18 11.50
CA LEU A 92 4.73 6.47 11.86
C LEU A 92 4.58 7.18 13.20
N GLN A 93 5.43 6.86 14.20
CA GLN A 93 5.44 7.54 15.50
C GLN A 93 5.89 8.99 15.44
N LEU A 94 6.68 9.37 14.44
CA LEU A 94 7.18 10.73 14.26
C LEU A 94 6.21 11.63 13.48
N LEU A 95 5.27 11.03 12.74
CA LEU A 95 4.35 11.79 11.87
C LEU A 95 3.26 12.48 12.70
N PRO A 96 3.00 13.78 12.43
CA PRO A 96 1.91 14.50 13.07
C PRO A 96 0.55 13.84 12.80
N PRO A 97 -0.40 13.90 13.75
CA PRO A 97 -1.76 13.47 13.51
C PRO A 97 -2.40 14.14 12.28
N GLY A 98 -3.10 13.36 11.45
CA GLY A 98 -3.76 13.88 10.25
C GLY A 98 -2.84 14.11 9.05
N SER A 99 -1.52 13.86 9.18
CA SER A 99 -0.57 14.00 8.08
C SER A 99 -0.27 12.71 7.33
N TRP A 100 -0.95 11.60 7.65
CA TRP A 100 -0.76 10.33 6.97
C TRP A 100 -2.02 9.48 6.92
N ALA A 101 -2.08 8.59 5.95
CA ALA A 101 -3.14 7.61 5.76
C ALA A 101 -2.57 6.29 5.24
N VAL A 102 -3.34 5.22 5.41
CA VAL A 102 -3.10 3.94 4.73
C VAL A 102 -4.13 3.78 3.61
N ALA A 103 -3.67 3.38 2.43
CA ALA A 103 -4.48 3.21 1.21
C ALA A 103 -4.11 1.89 0.52
N THR A 104 -4.87 0.83 0.83
CA THR A 104 -4.57 -0.55 0.42
C THR A 104 -5.61 -1.13 -0.52
N SER A 105 -5.19 -2.10 -1.33
CA SER A 105 -6.06 -2.97 -2.14
C SER A 105 -6.66 -4.14 -1.34
N GLY A 106 -6.24 -4.33 -0.10
CA GLY A 106 -6.80 -5.32 0.81
C GLY A 106 -8.19 -4.93 1.35
N SER A 107 -8.92 -5.92 1.88
CA SER A 107 -10.16 -5.66 2.63
C SER A 107 -9.84 -4.98 3.97
N ARG A 108 -10.83 -4.26 4.51
CA ARG A 108 -10.69 -3.60 5.81
C ARG A 108 -10.35 -4.58 6.94
N ALA A 109 -10.97 -5.74 6.93
CA ALA A 109 -10.70 -6.79 7.90
C ALA A 109 -9.22 -7.25 7.83
N ALA A 110 -8.71 -7.54 6.62
CA ALA A 110 -7.33 -7.95 6.42
C ALA A 110 -6.33 -6.84 6.78
N ALA A 111 -6.61 -5.59 6.37
CA ALA A 111 -5.74 -4.45 6.67
C ALA A 111 -5.61 -4.20 8.18
N THR A 112 -6.73 -4.21 8.90
CA THR A 112 -6.74 -4.03 10.37
C THR A 112 -6.00 -5.17 11.08
N ALA A 113 -6.21 -6.43 10.64
CA ALA A 113 -5.52 -7.57 11.21
C ALA A 113 -4.00 -7.50 10.97
N ARG A 114 -3.56 -7.12 9.76
CA ARG A 114 -2.14 -6.98 9.42
C ARG A 114 -1.44 -5.87 10.21
N LEU A 115 -2.07 -4.69 10.32
CA LEU A 115 -1.53 -3.59 11.15
C LEU A 115 -1.37 -4.02 12.60
N ARG A 116 -2.38 -4.70 13.15
CA ARG A 116 -2.35 -5.19 14.53
C ARG A 116 -1.29 -6.27 14.72
N GLY A 117 -1.21 -7.26 13.83
CA GLY A 117 -0.21 -8.33 13.87
C GLY A 117 1.22 -7.80 13.77
N ALA A 118 1.44 -6.73 13.02
CA ALA A 118 2.73 -6.04 12.91
C ALA A 118 3.02 -5.05 14.05
N GLY A 119 2.11 -4.90 15.02
CA GLY A 119 2.28 -3.96 16.14
C GLY A 119 2.30 -2.49 15.71
N LEU A 120 1.70 -2.16 14.56
CA LEU A 120 1.66 -0.81 14.03
C LEU A 120 0.40 -0.06 14.49
N PRO A 121 0.47 1.29 14.63
CA PRO A 121 -0.68 2.08 15.03
C PRO A 121 -1.79 2.04 13.95
N GLU A 122 -3.04 2.04 14.40
CA GLU A 122 -4.17 2.17 13.50
C GLU A 122 -4.23 3.61 12.95
N PRO A 123 -4.28 3.80 11.61
CA PRO A 123 -4.33 5.12 11.01
C PRO A 123 -5.70 5.79 11.24
N ALA A 124 -5.72 7.12 11.41
CA ALA A 124 -6.98 7.88 11.45
C ALA A 124 -7.75 7.80 10.12
N VAL A 125 -7.03 7.60 9.00
CA VAL A 125 -7.61 7.40 7.67
C VAL A 125 -7.07 6.08 7.09
N LEU A 126 -7.97 5.10 6.97
CA LEU A 126 -7.72 3.80 6.35
C LEU A 126 -8.68 3.66 5.16
N ILE A 127 -8.12 3.59 3.95
CA ILE A 127 -8.86 3.35 2.71
C ILE A 127 -8.55 1.94 2.24
N CYS A 128 -9.60 1.15 2.02
CA CYS A 128 -9.55 -0.27 1.67
C CYS A 128 -10.30 -0.54 0.37
N ALA A 129 -10.30 -1.78 -0.08
CA ALA A 129 -10.98 -2.22 -1.28
C ALA A 129 -12.46 -1.81 -1.32
N GLU A 130 -13.13 -1.82 -0.18
CA GLU A 130 -14.56 -1.51 -0.04
C GLU A 130 -14.88 0.00 -0.15
N ASP A 131 -13.89 0.86 0.00
CA ASP A 131 -14.07 2.32 -0.02
C ASP A 131 -14.01 2.93 -1.43
N VAL A 132 -13.69 2.13 -2.45
CA VAL A 132 -13.47 2.58 -3.82
C VAL A 132 -14.17 1.69 -4.85
N VAL A 133 -14.62 2.30 -5.94
CA VAL A 133 -15.26 1.57 -7.03
C VAL A 133 -14.22 0.81 -7.86
N ARG A 134 -13.12 1.47 -8.20
CA ARG A 134 -12.03 0.90 -9.00
C ARG A 134 -10.76 0.78 -8.17
N GLY A 135 -10.11 -0.40 -8.25
CA GLY A 135 -8.85 -0.65 -7.59
C GLY A 135 -7.64 -0.17 -8.39
N LYS A 136 -6.46 -0.18 -7.77
CA LYS A 136 -5.18 0.10 -8.44
C LYS A 136 -5.05 -0.76 -9.71
N PRO A 137 -4.65 -0.19 -10.84
CA PRO A 137 -3.94 1.08 -11.03
C PRO A 137 -4.80 2.33 -11.14
N ASP A 138 -6.11 2.25 -10.90
CA ASP A 138 -6.98 3.42 -10.87
C ASP A 138 -6.66 4.31 -9.66
N PRO A 139 -6.71 5.66 -9.76
CA PRO A 139 -6.31 6.57 -8.71
C PRO A 139 -7.26 6.66 -7.52
N ASP A 140 -8.43 6.02 -7.57
CA ASP A 140 -9.54 6.21 -6.63
C ASP A 140 -9.12 6.07 -5.16
N VAL A 141 -8.26 5.09 -4.84
CA VAL A 141 -7.82 4.82 -3.47
C VAL A 141 -7.00 5.99 -2.90
N TYR A 142 -6.07 6.53 -3.68
CA TYR A 142 -5.23 7.65 -3.24
C TYR A 142 -5.97 8.98 -3.24
N LEU A 143 -6.81 9.23 -4.24
CA LEU A 143 -7.68 10.41 -4.26
C LEU A 143 -8.66 10.41 -3.07
N THR A 144 -9.18 9.25 -2.69
CA THR A 144 -10.06 9.11 -1.53
C THR A 144 -9.30 9.37 -0.23
N ALA A 145 -8.06 8.85 -0.10
CA ALA A 145 -7.21 9.11 1.07
C ALA A 145 -6.89 10.60 1.22
N ALA A 146 -6.46 11.26 0.15
CA ALA A 146 -6.16 12.70 0.14
C ALA A 146 -7.39 13.54 0.53
N ARG A 147 -8.57 13.20 -0.04
CA ARG A 147 -9.83 13.87 0.31
C ARG A 147 -10.19 13.71 1.79
N ARG A 148 -10.00 12.52 2.36
CA ARG A 148 -10.26 12.26 3.79
C ARG A 148 -9.29 13.03 4.71
N LEU A 149 -8.05 13.20 4.29
CA LEU A 149 -7.08 14.04 4.99
C LEU A 149 -7.26 15.55 4.72
N LYS A 150 -8.15 15.94 3.80
CA LYS A 150 -8.37 17.32 3.34
C LYS A 150 -7.12 17.97 2.76
N VAL A 151 -6.28 17.18 2.08
CA VAL A 151 -5.06 17.60 1.39
C VAL A 151 -5.27 17.45 -0.11
N ILE A 152 -4.77 18.41 -0.90
CA ILE A 152 -4.83 18.29 -2.35
C ILE A 152 -3.82 17.24 -2.85
N PRO A 153 -4.12 16.48 -3.91
CA PRO A 153 -3.25 15.41 -4.39
C PRO A 153 -1.80 15.85 -4.65
N ALA A 154 -1.58 17.03 -5.24
CA ALA A 154 -0.24 17.52 -5.55
C ALA A 154 0.63 17.78 -4.30
N GLU A 155 0.03 17.91 -3.12
CA GLU A 155 0.70 18.06 -1.82
C GLU A 155 0.87 16.74 -1.07
N CYS A 156 0.50 15.58 -1.70
CA CYS A 156 0.68 14.26 -1.15
C CYS A 156 1.93 13.58 -1.73
N THR A 157 2.58 12.75 -0.91
CA THR A 157 3.58 11.78 -1.35
C THR A 157 3.07 10.38 -1.04
N VAL A 158 3.08 9.50 -2.03
CA VAL A 158 2.72 8.09 -1.86
C VAL A 158 3.98 7.27 -1.62
N VAL A 159 3.92 6.34 -0.70
CA VAL A 159 4.94 5.29 -0.51
C VAL A 159 4.35 3.97 -0.97
N GLU A 160 5.00 3.33 -1.92
CA GLU A 160 4.51 2.14 -2.63
C GLU A 160 5.65 1.17 -2.97
N ASP A 161 5.32 -0.09 -3.29
CA ASP A 161 6.28 -1.15 -3.64
C ASP A 161 5.89 -1.91 -4.91
N ALA A 162 4.69 -1.65 -5.46
CA ALA A 162 4.12 -2.39 -6.60
C ALA A 162 3.81 -1.48 -7.79
N PRO A 163 4.02 -1.95 -9.05
CA PRO A 163 3.76 -1.16 -10.25
C PRO A 163 2.33 -0.59 -10.31
N ALA A 164 1.32 -1.39 -9.98
CA ALA A 164 -0.08 -0.94 -10.05
C ALA A 164 -0.39 0.21 -9.08
N GLY A 165 0.21 0.20 -7.89
CA GLY A 165 0.03 1.28 -6.93
C GLY A 165 0.79 2.55 -7.32
N ILE A 166 1.98 2.41 -7.89
CA ILE A 166 2.74 3.54 -8.44
C ILE A 166 1.98 4.21 -9.59
N GLU A 167 1.40 3.41 -10.50
CA GLU A 167 0.55 3.93 -11.58
C GLU A 167 -0.66 4.69 -11.03
N ALA A 168 -1.33 4.13 -10.00
CA ALA A 168 -2.46 4.77 -9.34
C ALA A 168 -2.08 6.11 -8.69
N ALA A 169 -0.93 6.18 -8.00
CA ALA A 169 -0.43 7.39 -7.39
C ALA A 169 -0.10 8.47 -8.43
N ARG A 170 0.55 8.09 -9.53
CA ARG A 170 0.88 9.01 -10.64
C ARG A 170 -0.39 9.50 -11.35
N ALA A 171 -1.37 8.61 -11.58
CA ALA A 171 -2.67 8.98 -12.14
C ALA A 171 -3.44 9.95 -11.21
N ALA A 172 -3.21 9.87 -9.89
CA ALA A 172 -3.73 10.82 -8.91
C ALA A 172 -2.98 12.18 -8.89
N GLY A 173 -1.90 12.34 -9.66
CA GLY A 173 -1.07 13.56 -9.66
C GLY A 173 -0.18 13.69 -8.42
N MET A 174 0.19 12.57 -7.78
CA MET A 174 1.01 12.53 -6.57
C MET A 174 2.45 12.15 -6.89
N ARG A 175 3.40 12.56 -6.03
CA ARG A 175 4.77 12.07 -6.07
C ARG A 175 4.88 10.70 -5.42
N VAL A 176 5.84 9.90 -5.88
CA VAL A 176 5.98 8.52 -5.44
C VAL A 176 7.40 8.24 -4.94
N LEU A 177 7.49 7.74 -3.72
CA LEU A 177 8.65 7.04 -3.18
C LEU A 177 8.38 5.55 -3.25
N ALA A 178 9.16 4.82 -4.04
CA ALA A 178 9.04 3.37 -4.16
C ALA A 178 9.96 2.64 -3.19
N LEU A 179 9.43 1.64 -2.49
CA LEU A 179 10.23 0.66 -1.78
C LEU A 179 10.52 -0.53 -2.70
N THR A 180 11.74 -1.06 -2.63
CA THR A 180 12.15 -2.23 -3.43
C THR A 180 11.97 -3.54 -2.67
N THR A 181 10.94 -3.62 -1.85
CA THR A 181 10.60 -4.76 -0.99
C THR A 181 9.95 -5.92 -1.76
N THR A 182 9.10 -5.59 -2.75
CA THR A 182 8.34 -6.59 -3.53
C THR A 182 8.87 -6.70 -4.98
N HIS A 183 9.27 -5.59 -5.57
CA HIS A 183 9.76 -5.53 -6.94
C HIS A 183 11.12 -4.84 -7.03
N PRO A 184 11.99 -5.24 -7.97
CA PRO A 184 13.25 -4.53 -8.20
C PRO A 184 12.99 -3.14 -8.78
N ALA A 185 13.87 -2.18 -8.47
CA ALA A 185 13.73 -0.78 -8.91
C ALA A 185 13.56 -0.62 -10.44
N SER A 186 14.09 -1.55 -11.24
CA SER A 186 13.95 -1.55 -12.71
C SER A 186 12.51 -1.73 -13.19
N MET A 187 11.61 -2.25 -12.36
CA MET A 187 10.18 -2.44 -12.66
C MET A 187 9.31 -1.31 -12.10
N LEU A 188 9.88 -0.41 -11.29
CA LEU A 188 9.15 0.64 -10.59
C LEU A 188 9.46 2.00 -11.24
N HIS A 189 8.42 2.77 -11.57
CA HIS A 189 8.54 4.10 -12.18
C HIS A 189 8.21 5.19 -11.16
N ALA A 190 9.14 5.47 -10.23
CA ALA A 190 8.95 6.38 -9.10
C ALA A 190 9.93 7.56 -9.12
N ASP A 191 9.67 8.56 -8.27
CA ASP A 191 10.52 9.76 -8.15
C ASP A 191 11.78 9.50 -7.31
N ALA A 192 11.72 8.50 -6.41
CA ALA A 192 12.86 7.99 -5.65
C ALA A 192 12.62 6.53 -5.24
N PHE A 193 13.68 5.87 -4.79
CA PHE A 193 13.68 4.47 -4.35
C PHE A 193 14.35 4.35 -2.98
N ALA A 194 13.87 3.42 -2.17
CA ALA A 194 14.49 3.03 -0.92
C ALA A 194 14.35 1.52 -0.72
N PRO A 195 15.31 0.83 -0.08
CA PRO A 195 15.18 -0.60 0.20
C PRO A 195 14.13 -0.90 1.26
N SER A 196 13.92 0.02 2.22
CA SER A 196 12.90 -0.05 3.27
C SER A 196 12.63 1.35 3.83
N LEU A 197 11.69 1.45 4.77
CA LEU A 197 11.44 2.70 5.50
C LEU A 197 12.55 3.07 6.50
N ALA A 198 13.54 2.19 6.73
CA ALA A 198 14.72 2.52 7.51
C ALA A 198 15.56 3.64 6.87
N SER A 199 15.59 3.69 5.52
CA SER A 199 16.25 4.74 4.75
C SER A 199 15.42 6.03 4.61
N VAL A 200 14.22 6.10 5.20
CA VAL A 200 13.33 7.26 5.12
C VAL A 200 13.29 7.98 6.45
N HIS A 201 13.66 9.25 6.44
CA HIS A 201 13.73 10.07 7.64
C HIS A 201 12.78 11.26 7.52
N LEU A 202 12.11 11.59 8.64
CA LEU A 202 11.38 12.83 8.77
C LEU A 202 12.40 13.94 9.08
N GLY A 203 12.50 14.92 8.19
CA GLY A 203 13.31 16.10 8.36
C GLY A 203 12.55 17.22 9.06
N ARG A 204 12.47 18.39 8.41
CA ARG A 204 11.76 19.54 8.96
C ARG A 204 10.25 19.34 8.94
N ILE A 205 9.58 19.79 10.01
CA ILE A 205 8.13 19.99 10.07
C ILE A 205 7.89 21.50 10.13
N ASP A 206 7.17 22.03 9.13
CA ASP A 206 6.78 23.44 9.14
C ASP A 206 5.26 23.53 9.43
N PRO A 207 4.86 24.02 10.61
CA PRO A 207 3.46 24.07 11.02
C PRO A 207 2.58 24.90 10.07
N GLY A 208 3.16 25.92 9.39
CA GLY A 208 2.41 26.72 8.44
C GLY A 208 1.12 27.33 9.01
N VAL A 209 0.23 27.77 8.10
CA VAL A 209 -1.10 28.34 8.46
C VAL A 209 -2.22 27.32 8.31
N ARG A 210 -1.95 26.17 7.68
CA ARG A 210 -2.94 25.10 7.40
C ARG A 210 -2.52 23.78 8.03
N GLU A 211 -3.50 23.03 8.53
CA GLU A 211 -3.35 21.64 8.94
C GLU A 211 -3.68 20.70 7.76
N PRO A 212 -2.96 19.57 7.60
CA PRO A 212 -1.74 19.20 8.32
C PRO A 212 -0.54 20.06 7.92
N PRO A 213 0.56 20.04 8.71
CA PRO A 213 1.77 20.83 8.44
C PRO A 213 2.52 20.36 7.19
N TRP A 214 3.45 21.18 6.68
CA TRP A 214 4.40 20.70 5.69
C TRP A 214 5.44 19.79 6.33
N LEU A 215 5.69 18.67 5.66
CA LEU A 215 6.65 17.65 6.05
C LEU A 215 7.79 17.59 5.02
N GLU A 216 8.98 17.39 5.51
CA GLU A 216 10.13 17.06 4.70
C GLU A 216 10.49 15.58 4.92
N LEU A 217 10.47 14.78 3.86
CA LEU A 217 11.00 13.42 3.87
C LEU A 217 12.37 13.40 3.19
N LEU A 218 13.33 12.82 3.86
CA LEU A 218 14.69 12.61 3.37
C LEU A 218 14.88 11.13 3.09
N VAL A 219 15.22 10.79 1.85
CA VAL A 219 15.59 9.43 1.45
C VAL A 219 17.10 9.37 1.36
N VAL A 220 17.69 8.50 2.17
CA VAL A 220 19.13 8.30 2.26
C VAL A 220 19.48 6.98 1.58
N ASP A 221 20.49 7.00 0.72
CA ASP A 221 21.00 5.83 0.02
C ASP A 221 21.70 4.87 0.99
#